data_d7bf2db29cdceb39f9ad6bd0c36a56eb
#
_entry.id   d7bf2db29cdceb39f9ad6bd0c36a56eb
#
_cell.length_a   1.000
_cell.length_b   1.000
_cell.length_c   1.000
_cell.angle_alpha   90.00
_cell.angle_beta   90.00
_cell.angle_gamma   90.00
#
_symmetry.space_group_name_H-M   'P 1'
#
loop_
_entity.id
_entity.type
_entity.pdbx_description
1 polymer ?
#
loop_
_entity_poly.entity_id
_entity_poly.type
_entity_poly.pdbx_seq_one_letter_code
_entity_poly.pdbx_strand_id
1 'polypeptide(L)'
;MNDLSCFVKSSEGTTNAMEAAEPGHAGGDPPITADVAERLADTMFALSTPSRVLLLGSLLDGPRSVTDLTEALGMEQSAVSHQLRVLREHDLVRAEKVGRTRLYALYDEHVSTLLHAALDHVNRAPPPVVLDRRRAAPRLASGDAS
;
A
#
# COMPACT_ATOMS: atom_id res chain seq x y z
N MET A 1 -7.86 15.24 -29.31
CA MET A 1 -8.17 13.80 -29.25
C MET A 1 -7.06 13.13 -28.49
N ASN A 2 -7.27 12.91 -27.22
CA ASN A 2 -6.29 12.31 -26.34
C ASN A 2 -6.48 10.79 -26.37
N ASP A 3 -5.59 10.13 -27.09
CA ASP A 3 -5.57 8.68 -27.18
C ASP A 3 -4.89 8.11 -25.92
N LEU A 4 -5.69 7.88 -24.88
CA LEU A 4 -5.29 7.21 -23.64
C LEU A 4 -5.26 5.68 -23.78
N SER A 5 -5.39 5.17 -25.03
CA SER A 5 -5.47 3.74 -25.31
C SER A 5 -4.15 2.97 -25.17
N CYS A 6 -3.01 3.64 -25.05
CA CYS A 6 -1.72 2.96 -25.03
C CYS A 6 -1.24 2.48 -23.65
N PHE A 7 -1.91 2.89 -22.58
CA PHE A 7 -1.44 2.54 -21.23
C PHE A 7 -1.89 1.15 -20.75
N VAL A 8 -2.80 0.49 -21.47
CA VAL A 8 -3.43 -0.78 -21.04
C VAL A 8 -2.93 -2.02 -21.80
N LYS A 9 -2.00 -1.87 -22.75
CA LYS A 9 -1.53 -3.01 -23.56
C LYS A 9 -0.07 -3.33 -23.33
N SER A 10 0.21 -4.06 -22.25
CA SER A 10 1.40 -4.90 -22.16
C SER A 10 1.16 -6.05 -21.18
N SER A 11 0.13 -6.84 -21.44
CA SER A 11 0.02 -8.20 -20.90
C SER A 11 -0.84 -9.07 -21.82
N GLU A 12 -0.36 -9.27 -23.04
CA GLU A 12 -0.87 -10.35 -23.88
C GLU A 12 0.31 -11.11 -24.44
N GLY A 13 0.35 -12.36 -24.06
CA GLY A 13 1.16 -13.32 -24.77
C GLY A 13 1.83 -14.36 -23.91
N THR A 14 1.14 -15.33 -23.43
CA THR A 14 1.40 -16.72 -23.83
C THR A 14 0.37 -17.63 -23.19
N THR A 15 -0.60 -18.02 -23.99
CA THR A 15 -1.42 -19.20 -23.76
C THR A 15 -0.51 -20.41 -23.79
N ASN A 16 -0.33 -21.05 -22.66
CA ASN A 16 -0.02 -22.47 -22.67
C ASN A 16 -0.98 -23.16 -21.71
N ALA A 17 -1.94 -23.80 -22.32
CA ALA A 17 -2.81 -24.74 -21.68
C ALA A 17 -1.97 -25.90 -21.16
N MET A 18 -1.92 -26.06 -19.87
CA MET A 18 -1.73 -27.37 -19.24
C MET A 18 -2.44 -27.34 -17.90
N GLU A 19 -3.62 -27.81 -17.97
CA GLU A 19 -4.36 -28.63 -17.03
C GLU A 19 -3.49 -29.16 -15.90
N ALA A 20 -3.85 -28.88 -14.69
CA ALA A 20 -3.99 -29.87 -13.63
C ALA A 20 -3.88 -29.26 -12.24
N ALA A 21 -4.83 -29.63 -11.45
CA ALA A 21 -4.77 -29.72 -10.00
C ALA A 21 -4.77 -28.39 -9.24
N GLU A 22 -5.94 -28.02 -8.83
CA GLU A 22 -6.17 -27.28 -7.60
C GLU A 22 -5.44 -27.98 -6.44
N PRO A 23 -4.32 -27.49 -5.94
CA PRO A 23 -3.88 -27.90 -4.62
C PRO A 23 -4.75 -27.15 -3.62
N GLY A 24 -5.49 -27.91 -2.84
CA GLY A 24 -6.35 -27.41 -1.78
C GLY A 24 -5.68 -26.31 -0.98
N HIS A 25 -6.44 -25.29 -0.68
CA HIS A 25 -6.15 -24.23 0.28
C HIS A 25 -5.85 -24.87 1.65
N ALA A 26 -4.64 -25.33 1.83
CA ALA A 26 -4.06 -25.49 3.15
C ALA A 26 -3.56 -24.10 3.54
N GLY A 27 -4.49 -23.26 4.02
CA GLY A 27 -4.25 -21.89 4.36
C GLY A 27 -3.45 -21.76 5.64
N GLY A 28 -2.16 -21.55 5.52
CA GLY A 28 -1.36 -20.84 6.46
C GLY A 28 -0.64 -19.77 5.70
N ASP A 29 -0.84 -18.50 6.07
CA ASP A 29 0.02 -17.44 5.56
C ASP A 29 1.47 -17.84 5.76
N PRO A 30 2.37 -17.60 4.80
CA PRO A 30 3.76 -17.96 4.98
C PRO A 30 4.30 -17.27 6.25
N PRO A 31 5.14 -17.96 7.04
CA PRO A 31 5.65 -17.38 8.28
C PRO A 31 6.41 -16.08 7.95
N ILE A 32 6.18 -15.04 8.76
CA ILE A 32 6.91 -13.78 8.63
C ILE A 32 8.34 -14.04 9.11
N THR A 33 9.26 -14.15 8.15
CA THR A 33 10.69 -14.24 8.44
C THR A 33 11.27 -12.85 8.72
N ALA A 34 12.47 -12.78 9.31
CA ALA A 34 13.14 -11.50 9.58
C ALA A 34 13.30 -10.65 8.31
N ASP A 35 13.70 -11.25 7.20
CA ASP A 35 13.86 -10.57 5.90
C ASP A 35 12.50 -10.02 5.38
N VAL A 36 11.43 -10.79 5.48
CA VAL A 36 10.08 -10.34 5.11
C VAL A 36 9.64 -9.20 6.02
N ALA A 37 9.92 -9.27 7.31
CA ALA A 37 9.59 -8.23 8.28
C ALA A 37 10.32 -6.92 7.97
N GLU A 38 11.61 -6.97 7.63
CA GLU A 38 12.39 -5.78 7.23
C GLU A 38 11.80 -5.12 5.98
N ARG A 39 11.57 -5.88 4.91
CA ARG A 39 10.98 -5.35 3.67
C ARG A 39 9.58 -4.77 3.88
N LEU A 40 8.77 -5.41 4.71
CA LEU A 40 7.46 -4.89 5.08
C LEU A 40 7.59 -3.59 5.86
N ALA A 41 8.51 -3.51 6.82
CA ALA A 41 8.78 -2.30 7.59
C ALA A 41 9.21 -1.14 6.69
N ASP A 42 10.08 -1.38 5.71
CA ASP A 42 10.52 -0.37 4.73
C ASP A 42 9.34 0.13 3.90
N THR A 43 8.46 -0.76 3.46
CA THR A 43 7.23 -0.39 2.74
C THR A 43 6.32 0.48 3.63
N MET A 44 6.11 0.08 4.89
CA MET A 44 5.30 0.85 5.84
C MET A 44 5.93 2.22 6.15
N PHE A 45 7.26 2.27 6.25
CA PHE A 45 7.98 3.53 6.42
C PHE A 45 7.77 4.47 5.21
N ALA A 46 7.80 3.94 3.99
CA ALA A 46 7.49 4.71 2.80
C ALA A 46 6.05 5.28 2.83
N LEU A 47 5.11 4.62 3.51
CA LEU A 47 3.72 5.08 3.68
C LEU A 47 3.52 5.98 4.91
N SER A 48 4.51 6.15 5.77
CA SER A 48 4.36 6.85 7.07
C SER A 48 4.22 8.38 6.97
N THR A 49 4.26 8.96 5.78
CA THR A 49 4.16 10.41 5.56
C THR A 49 2.82 10.77 4.91
N PRO A 50 2.02 11.68 5.49
CA PRO A 50 0.72 12.06 4.95
C PRO A 50 0.76 12.51 3.49
N SER A 51 1.79 13.27 3.09
CA SER A 51 1.95 13.72 1.70
C SER A 51 2.11 12.56 0.71
N ARG A 52 2.80 11.48 1.09
CA ARG A 52 2.93 10.29 0.24
C ARG A 52 1.63 9.51 0.14
N VAL A 53 0.88 9.42 1.22
CA VAL A 53 -0.46 8.80 1.21
C VAL A 53 -1.41 9.57 0.30
N LEU A 54 -1.39 10.91 0.35
CA LEU A 54 -2.20 11.76 -0.54
C LEU A 54 -1.81 11.58 -2.01
N LEU A 55 -0.52 11.51 -2.32
CA LEU A 55 -0.03 11.23 -3.67
C LEU A 55 -0.51 9.88 -4.19
N LEU A 56 -0.35 8.82 -3.39
CA LEU A 56 -0.82 7.49 -3.75
C LEU A 56 -2.34 7.45 -3.91
N GLY A 57 -3.08 8.11 -3.03
CA GLY A 57 -4.54 8.27 -3.14
C GLY A 57 -4.96 8.93 -4.46
N SER A 58 -4.24 9.97 -4.88
CA SER A 58 -4.49 10.64 -6.16
C SER A 58 -4.21 9.76 -7.38
N LEU A 59 -3.36 8.74 -7.23
CA LEU A 59 -3.02 7.80 -8.31
C LEU A 59 -3.96 6.57 -8.36
N LEU A 60 -4.87 6.42 -7.40
CA LEU A 60 -5.89 5.35 -7.43
C LEU A 60 -6.83 5.52 -8.64
N ASP A 61 -7.13 6.75 -9.02
CA ASP A 61 -8.00 7.05 -10.16
C ASP A 61 -7.31 6.90 -11.53
N GLY A 62 -6.00 6.70 -11.54
CA GLY A 62 -5.22 6.52 -12.75
C GLY A 62 -3.92 7.33 -12.81
N PRO A 63 -3.18 7.21 -13.92
CA PRO A 63 -1.90 7.89 -14.09
C PRO A 63 -2.04 9.42 -14.13
N ARG A 64 -1.07 10.12 -13.50
CA ARG A 64 -1.02 11.58 -13.44
C ARG A 64 0.38 12.11 -13.66
N SER A 65 0.48 13.32 -14.21
CA SER A 65 1.74 14.05 -14.30
C SER A 65 2.07 14.75 -12.97
N VAL A 66 3.33 15.22 -12.82
CA VAL A 66 3.72 16.04 -11.66
C VAL A 66 2.86 17.31 -11.58
N THR A 67 2.56 17.93 -12.71
CA THR A 67 1.71 19.12 -12.76
C THR A 67 0.31 18.84 -12.24
N ASP A 68 -0.32 17.76 -12.70
CA ASP A 68 -1.66 17.36 -12.23
C ASP A 68 -1.69 17.09 -10.72
N LEU A 69 -0.66 16.41 -10.20
CA LEU A 69 -0.53 16.12 -8.77
C LEU A 69 -0.30 17.39 -7.94
N THR A 70 0.52 18.32 -8.45
CA THR A 70 0.80 19.62 -7.83
C THR A 70 -0.49 20.44 -7.71
N GLU A 71 -1.27 20.52 -8.77
CA GLU A 71 -2.54 21.22 -8.78
C GLU A 71 -3.59 20.56 -7.88
N ALA A 72 -3.72 19.23 -7.96
CA ALA A 72 -4.70 18.49 -7.19
C ALA A 72 -4.46 18.55 -5.68
N LEU A 73 -3.20 18.57 -5.25
CA LEU A 73 -2.82 18.49 -3.84
C LEU A 73 -2.39 19.84 -3.24
N GLY A 74 -2.23 20.87 -4.07
CA GLY A 74 -1.74 22.18 -3.61
C GLY A 74 -0.31 22.13 -3.03
N MET A 75 0.50 21.19 -3.51
CA MET A 75 1.88 20.99 -3.04
C MET A 75 2.86 21.66 -3.99
N GLU A 76 4.03 22.04 -3.48
CA GLU A 76 5.12 22.54 -4.32
C GLU A 76 5.63 21.43 -5.26
N GLN A 77 5.94 21.80 -6.52
CA GLN A 77 6.39 20.83 -7.54
C GLN A 77 7.65 20.07 -7.13
N SER A 78 8.59 20.76 -6.47
CA SER A 78 9.81 20.11 -5.96
C SER A 78 9.52 19.09 -4.87
N ALA A 79 8.54 19.36 -4.01
CA ALA A 79 8.09 18.43 -2.97
C ALA A 79 7.40 17.21 -3.59
N VAL A 80 6.49 17.40 -4.55
CA VAL A 80 5.85 16.31 -5.29
C VAL A 80 6.89 15.42 -5.96
N SER A 81 7.84 16.01 -6.69
CA SER A 81 8.90 15.29 -7.38
C SER A 81 9.78 14.48 -6.43
N HIS A 82 10.12 15.06 -5.27
CA HIS A 82 10.90 14.37 -4.23
C HIS A 82 10.14 13.18 -3.66
N GLN A 83 8.86 13.36 -3.30
CA GLN A 83 8.05 12.27 -2.74
C GLN A 83 7.81 11.16 -3.76
N LEU A 84 7.57 11.48 -5.02
CA LEU A 84 7.44 10.49 -6.09
C LEU A 84 8.73 9.69 -6.31
N ARG A 85 9.90 10.31 -6.13
CA ARG A 85 11.18 9.59 -6.18
C ARG A 85 11.26 8.57 -5.06
N VAL A 86 10.95 8.95 -3.82
CA VAL A 86 10.94 8.03 -2.67
C VAL A 86 9.96 6.88 -2.91
N LEU A 87 8.75 7.17 -3.36
CA LEU A 87 7.76 6.13 -3.66
C LEU A 87 8.20 5.15 -4.76
N ARG A 88 8.98 5.64 -5.74
CA ARG A 88 9.56 4.77 -6.78
C ARG A 88 10.68 3.88 -6.25
N GLU A 89 11.50 4.39 -5.33
CA GLU A 89 12.58 3.62 -4.70
C GLU A 89 12.05 2.45 -3.87
N HIS A 90 10.77 2.53 -3.43
CA HIS A 90 10.09 1.47 -2.69
C HIS A 90 9.05 0.69 -3.54
N ASP A 91 9.12 0.76 -4.84
CA ASP A 91 8.21 0.05 -5.77
C ASP A 91 6.72 0.30 -5.48
N LEU A 92 6.36 1.48 -4.99
CA LEU A 92 4.98 1.90 -4.78
C LEU A 92 4.41 2.68 -5.96
N VAL A 93 5.28 3.31 -6.74
CA VAL A 93 4.92 4.10 -7.92
C VAL A 93 5.88 3.77 -9.07
N ARG A 94 5.35 3.69 -10.26
CA ARG A 94 6.13 3.62 -11.51
C ARG A 94 5.97 4.91 -12.30
N ALA A 95 6.92 5.19 -13.18
CA ALA A 95 6.88 6.34 -14.07
C ALA A 95 7.09 5.91 -15.51
N GLU A 96 6.29 6.44 -16.41
CA GLU A 96 6.36 6.17 -17.83
C GLU A 96 6.40 7.50 -18.60
N LYS A 97 7.23 7.54 -19.66
CA LYS A 97 7.30 8.69 -20.52
C LYS A 97 6.27 8.54 -21.66
N VAL A 98 5.33 9.45 -21.72
CA VAL A 98 4.32 9.53 -22.77
C VAL A 98 4.52 10.85 -23.52
N GLY A 99 5.09 10.79 -24.71
CA GLY A 99 5.46 11.97 -25.47
C GLY A 99 6.51 12.81 -24.74
N ARG A 100 6.18 14.06 -24.42
CA ARG A 100 7.02 14.99 -23.65
C ARG A 100 6.75 14.97 -22.14
N THR A 101 5.71 14.27 -21.73
CA THR A 101 5.25 14.23 -20.34
C THR A 101 5.64 12.90 -19.69
N ARG A 102 5.99 12.97 -18.42
CA ARG A 102 6.17 11.78 -17.58
C ARG A 102 4.92 11.59 -16.73
N LEU A 103 4.28 10.44 -16.88
CA LEU A 103 3.13 10.03 -16.08
C LEU A 103 3.57 9.08 -14.97
N TYR A 104 2.98 9.24 -13.80
CA TYR A 104 3.16 8.39 -12.64
C TYR A 104 1.88 7.60 -12.39
N ALA A 105 2.04 6.36 -12.01
CA ALA A 105 0.94 5.45 -11.68
C ALA A 105 1.35 4.59 -10.48
N LEU A 106 0.39 3.97 -9.81
CA LEU A 106 0.69 2.93 -8.84
C LEU A 106 1.53 1.83 -9.50
N TYR A 107 2.44 1.24 -8.74
CA TYR A 107 3.36 0.25 -9.27
C TYR A 107 2.61 -0.94 -9.85
N ASP A 108 1.67 -1.49 -9.07
CA ASP A 108 0.80 -2.60 -9.45
C ASP A 108 -0.53 -2.59 -8.67
N GLU A 109 -1.35 -3.61 -8.91
CA GLU A 109 -2.64 -3.78 -8.23
C GLU A 109 -2.50 -4.08 -6.72
N HIS A 110 -1.39 -4.66 -6.29
CA HIS A 110 -1.17 -4.94 -4.87
C HIS A 110 -1.05 -3.65 -4.06
N VAL A 111 -0.44 -2.60 -4.63
CA VAL A 111 -0.35 -1.28 -3.99
C VAL A 111 -1.74 -0.68 -3.82
N SER A 112 -2.62 -0.77 -4.82
CA SER A 112 -4.00 -0.28 -4.69
C SER A 112 -4.79 -1.05 -3.64
N THR A 113 -4.63 -2.38 -3.60
CA THR A 113 -5.27 -3.24 -2.60
C THR A 113 -4.81 -2.90 -1.19
N LEU A 114 -3.50 -2.69 -0.98
CA LEU A 114 -2.93 -2.27 0.29
C LEU A 114 -3.51 -0.93 0.76
N LEU A 115 -3.59 0.05 -0.14
CA LEU A 115 -4.16 1.37 0.17
C LEU A 115 -5.64 1.27 0.54
N HIS A 116 -6.45 0.53 -0.21
CA HIS A 116 -7.85 0.33 0.12
C HIS A 116 -8.03 -0.35 1.48
N ALA A 117 -7.26 -1.41 1.75
CA ALA A 117 -7.30 -2.08 3.04
C ALA A 117 -6.92 -1.15 4.21
N ALA A 118 -5.89 -0.32 4.01
CA ALA A 118 -5.48 0.67 5.01
C ALA A 118 -6.56 1.75 5.23
N LEU A 119 -7.17 2.26 4.15
CA LEU A 119 -8.26 3.25 4.22
C LEU A 119 -9.49 2.67 4.93
N ASP A 120 -9.87 1.44 4.61
CA ASP A 120 -10.97 0.76 5.28
C ASP A 120 -10.69 0.56 6.77
N HIS A 121 -9.47 0.23 7.12
CA HIS A 121 -9.05 0.10 8.51
C HIS A 121 -9.18 1.41 9.29
N VAL A 122 -8.70 2.51 8.72
CA VAL A 122 -8.72 3.84 9.36
C VAL A 122 -10.14 4.39 9.46
N ASN A 123 -10.99 4.14 8.44
CA ASN A 123 -12.37 4.63 8.41
C ASN A 123 -13.34 3.77 9.21
N ARG A 124 -12.92 2.57 9.62
CA ARG A 124 -13.77 1.70 10.44
C ARG A 124 -13.80 2.23 11.88
N ALA A 125 -15.00 2.42 12.42
CA ALA A 125 -15.17 2.74 13.83
C ALA A 125 -14.48 1.64 14.68
N PRO A 126 -13.67 2.01 15.68
CA PRO A 126 -13.06 1.02 16.54
C PRO A 126 -14.14 0.19 17.22
N PRO A 127 -13.98 -1.14 17.33
CA PRO A 127 -14.93 -1.95 18.09
C PRO A 127 -15.00 -1.44 19.52
N PRO A 128 -16.18 -1.51 20.18
CA PRO A 128 -16.29 -1.09 21.55
C PRO A 128 -15.26 -1.84 22.40
N VAL A 129 -14.40 -1.09 23.08
CA VAL A 129 -13.42 -1.66 23.98
C VAL A 129 -14.17 -2.25 25.17
N VAL A 130 -14.42 -3.55 25.13
CA VAL A 130 -14.90 -4.29 26.29
C VAL A 130 -13.73 -4.45 27.25
N LEU A 131 -13.59 -3.50 28.16
CA LEU A 131 -12.64 -3.64 29.28
C LEU A 131 -13.18 -4.75 30.19
N ASP A 132 -12.70 -5.96 30.00
CA ASP A 132 -12.92 -7.04 30.96
C ASP A 132 -12.16 -6.71 32.25
N ARG A 133 -12.85 -6.03 33.15
CA ARG A 133 -12.33 -5.63 34.46
C ARG A 133 -11.93 -6.84 35.35
N ARG A 134 -12.26 -8.06 34.92
CA ARG A 134 -11.95 -9.28 35.68
C ARG A 134 -10.49 -9.75 35.47
N ARG A 135 -9.81 -9.27 34.39
CA ARG A 135 -8.38 -9.61 34.15
C ARG A 135 -7.40 -8.63 34.76
N ALA A 136 -7.84 -7.49 35.27
CA ALA A 136 -6.96 -6.46 35.81
C ALA A 136 -6.79 -6.51 37.34
N ALA A 137 -7.26 -7.53 38.02
CA ALA A 137 -6.97 -7.70 39.43
C ALA A 137 -5.57 -8.33 39.62
N PRO A 138 -4.59 -7.58 40.12
CA PRO A 138 -3.32 -8.19 40.52
C PRO A 138 -3.64 -9.19 41.62
N ARG A 139 -3.21 -10.43 41.42
CA ARG A 139 -3.18 -11.41 42.51
C ARG A 139 -2.19 -10.88 43.55
N LEU A 140 -2.72 -10.26 44.60
CA LEU A 140 -1.93 -10.01 45.82
C LEU A 140 -1.47 -11.36 46.31
N ALA A 141 -0.17 -11.61 46.21
CA ALA A 141 0.46 -12.75 46.85
C ALA A 141 0.18 -12.62 48.35
N SER A 142 -0.61 -13.55 48.89
CA SER A 142 -0.76 -13.72 50.32
C SER A 142 0.62 -14.11 50.88
N GLY A 143 1.30 -13.15 51.48
CA GLY A 143 2.49 -13.39 52.26
C GLY A 143 2.13 -14.27 53.44
N ASP A 144 2.65 -15.46 53.43
CA ASP A 144 2.62 -16.35 54.58
C ASP A 144 3.61 -15.80 55.60
N ALA A 145 3.07 -15.35 56.71
CA ALA A 145 3.85 -14.97 57.88
C ALA A 145 3.91 -16.15 58.84
N SER A 146 5.13 -16.66 59.08
CA SER A 146 5.48 -17.49 60.25
C SER A 146 6.79 -17.03 60.79
#